data_833c3f26688a52dc2909b9d73b765e3d
#
_entry.id   833c3f26688a52dc2909b9d73b765e3d
#
_cell.length_a   1.000
_cell.length_b   1.000
_cell.length_c   1.000
_cell.angle_alpha   90.00
_cell.angle_beta   90.00
_cell.angle_gamma   90.00
#
_symmetry.space_group_name_H-M   'P 1'
#
loop_
_entity.id
_entity.type
_entity.pdbx_description
1 polymer ?
#
loop_
_entity_poly.entity_id
_entity_poly.type
_entity_poly.pdbx_seq_one_letter_code
_entity_poly.pdbx_strand_id
1 'polypeptide(L)'
;MDKHEDMRLLPWVSDMGKPCYLVGDPEGVVATFADRVEERQLAAAHQALSEAHSVLGEPAAGALALRLALARVLPALAHVLRIAESRG
;
A
#
# COMPACT_ATOMS: atom_id res chain seq x y z
N MET A 1 5.98 -16.57 -25.25
CA MET A 1 5.82 -16.05 -23.89
C MET A 1 4.99 -14.77 -23.91
N ASP A 2 4.03 -14.67 -23.05
CA ASP A 2 3.18 -13.50 -22.95
C ASP A 2 3.93 -12.39 -22.20
N LYS A 3 4.00 -11.21 -22.80
CA LYS A 3 4.67 -10.07 -22.19
C LYS A 3 4.00 -9.62 -20.88
N HIS A 4 2.71 -9.87 -20.73
CA HIS A 4 1.99 -9.49 -19.52
C HIS A 4 2.46 -10.24 -18.29
N GLU A 5 3.01 -11.45 -18.46
CA GLU A 5 3.55 -12.23 -17.35
C GLU A 5 4.80 -11.60 -16.75
N ASP A 6 5.51 -10.78 -17.54
CA ASP A 6 6.75 -10.14 -17.10
C ASP A 6 6.53 -8.76 -16.52
N MET A 7 5.28 -8.29 -16.47
CA MET A 7 4.97 -6.97 -15.96
C MET A 7 4.60 -7.06 -14.48
N ARG A 8 5.23 -6.21 -13.69
CA ARG A 8 4.93 -6.08 -12.27
C ARG A 8 4.37 -4.70 -11.99
N LEU A 9 3.20 -4.65 -11.33
CA LEU A 9 2.65 -3.40 -10.84
C LEU A 9 3.50 -2.93 -9.65
N LEU A 10 4.03 -1.71 -9.76
CA LEU A 10 4.89 -1.15 -8.73
C LEU A 10 4.05 -0.53 -7.60
N PRO A 11 4.62 -0.41 -6.38
CA PRO A 11 3.89 0.09 -5.22
C PRO A 11 3.82 1.63 -5.15
N TRP A 12 4.02 2.28 -6.27
CA TRP A 12 3.89 3.73 -6.37
C TRP A 12 3.19 4.11 -7.67
N VAL A 13 2.78 5.37 -7.76
CA VAL A 13 2.14 5.90 -8.96
C VAL A 13 3.00 7.01 -9.56
N SER A 14 2.72 7.35 -10.82
CA SER A 14 3.39 8.44 -11.50
C SER A 14 2.92 9.79 -10.96
N ASP A 15 3.54 10.88 -11.43
CA ASP A 15 3.14 12.24 -11.08
C ASP A 15 1.69 12.53 -11.44
N MET A 16 1.17 11.82 -12.44
CA MET A 16 -0.22 11.95 -12.88
C MET A 16 -1.17 11.02 -12.13
N GLY A 17 -0.68 10.30 -11.12
CA GLY A 17 -1.51 9.36 -10.37
C GLY A 17 -1.77 8.06 -11.10
N LYS A 18 -1.04 7.76 -12.15
CA LYS A 18 -1.24 6.55 -12.95
C LYS A 18 -0.37 5.41 -12.45
N PRO A 19 -0.82 4.16 -12.63
CA PRO A 19 -0.01 3.00 -12.23
C PRO A 19 1.32 2.96 -12.97
N CYS A 20 2.35 2.49 -12.27
CA CYS A 20 3.67 2.24 -12.85
C CYS A 20 3.93 0.75 -12.89
N TYR A 21 4.53 0.30 -13.97
CA TYR A 21 4.84 -1.12 -14.17
C TYR A 21 6.33 -1.31 -14.42
N LEU A 22 6.86 -2.39 -13.87
CA LEU A 22 8.22 -2.83 -14.14
C LEU A 22 8.17 -3.97 -15.14
N VAL A 23 8.96 -3.84 -16.20
CA VAL A 23 9.18 -4.91 -17.18
C VAL A 23 10.65 -5.28 -17.10
N GLY A 24 10.97 -6.55 -16.86
CA GLY A 24 12.35 -7.00 -16.81
C GLY A 24 12.64 -7.90 -15.62
N ASP A 25 13.89 -7.83 -15.17
CA ASP A 25 14.44 -8.74 -14.18
C ASP A 25 13.76 -8.61 -12.81
N PRO A 26 13.10 -9.68 -12.33
CA PRO A 26 12.46 -9.66 -11.00
C PRO A 26 13.46 -9.59 -9.85
N GLU A 27 14.75 -9.79 -10.11
CA GLU A 27 15.79 -9.69 -9.10
C GLU A 27 16.65 -8.44 -9.25
N GLY A 28 16.22 -7.52 -10.13
CA GLY A 28 16.94 -6.28 -10.37
C GLY A 28 16.76 -5.25 -9.24
N VAL A 29 17.44 -4.13 -9.40
CA VAL A 29 17.48 -3.06 -8.38
C VAL A 29 16.10 -2.49 -8.12
N VAL A 30 15.34 -2.21 -9.18
CA VAL A 30 14.00 -1.62 -9.01
C VAL A 30 13.06 -2.60 -8.33
N ALA A 31 13.12 -3.88 -8.70
CA ALA A 31 12.30 -4.92 -8.08
C ALA A 31 12.61 -5.05 -6.57
N THR A 32 13.90 -5.05 -6.23
CA THR A 32 14.33 -5.11 -4.82
C THR A 32 13.84 -3.89 -4.04
N PHE A 33 13.93 -2.70 -4.63
CA PHE A 33 13.44 -1.49 -4.01
C PHE A 33 11.92 -1.55 -3.82
N ALA A 34 11.20 -2.03 -4.84
CA ALA A 34 9.75 -2.19 -4.76
C ALA A 34 9.35 -3.16 -3.64
N ASP A 35 10.08 -4.27 -3.47
CA ASP A 35 9.83 -5.20 -2.38
C ASP A 35 9.92 -4.51 -1.02
N ARG A 36 10.93 -3.68 -0.83
CA ARG A 36 11.11 -2.96 0.44
C ARG A 36 10.02 -1.93 0.68
N VAL A 37 9.58 -1.25 -0.38
CA VAL A 37 8.48 -0.30 -0.26
C VAL A 37 7.19 -1.03 0.14
N GLU A 38 6.93 -2.18 -0.49
CA GLU A 38 5.76 -2.99 -0.15
C GLU A 38 5.80 -3.47 1.30
N GLU A 39 6.95 -3.90 1.78
CA GLU A 39 7.10 -4.32 3.18
C GLU A 39 6.77 -3.18 4.14
N ARG A 40 7.25 -1.98 3.84
CA ARG A 40 6.95 -0.80 4.68
C ARG A 40 5.48 -0.42 4.61
N GLN A 41 4.87 -0.55 3.44
CA GLN A 41 3.45 -0.26 3.28
C GLN A 41 2.59 -1.26 4.06
N LEU A 42 2.98 -2.53 4.06
CA LEU A 42 2.27 -3.55 4.85
C LEU A 42 2.43 -3.30 6.34
N ALA A 43 3.62 -2.93 6.79
CA ALA A 43 3.85 -2.61 8.19
C ALA A 43 3.01 -1.39 8.62
N ALA A 44 2.96 -0.36 7.78
CA ALA A 44 2.15 0.82 8.04
C ALA A 44 0.66 0.48 8.07
N ALA A 45 0.21 -0.44 7.22
CA ALA A 45 -1.18 -0.89 7.21
C ALA A 45 -1.55 -1.63 8.49
N HIS A 46 -0.67 -2.51 8.99
CA HIS A 46 -0.88 -3.17 10.27
C HIS A 46 -1.02 -2.16 11.40
N GLN A 47 -0.16 -1.14 11.41
CA GLN A 47 -0.22 -0.11 12.42
C GLN A 47 -1.50 0.72 12.30
N ALA A 48 -1.89 1.11 11.11
CA ALA A 48 -3.12 1.87 10.89
C ALA A 48 -4.35 1.07 11.34
N LEU A 49 -4.36 -0.22 11.08
CA LEU A 49 -5.44 -1.11 11.51
C LEU A 49 -5.53 -1.15 13.02
N SER A 50 -4.40 -1.31 13.71
CA SER A 50 -4.35 -1.34 15.18
C SER A 50 -4.82 -0.02 15.78
N GLU A 51 -4.37 1.10 15.23
CA GLU A 51 -4.79 2.42 15.70
C GLU A 51 -6.29 2.65 15.48
N ALA A 52 -6.82 2.25 14.33
CA ALA A 52 -8.24 2.38 14.05
C ALA A 52 -9.08 1.54 15.00
N HIS A 53 -8.63 0.33 15.31
CA HIS A 53 -9.29 -0.51 16.32
C HIS A 53 -9.34 0.18 17.68
N SER A 54 -8.22 0.77 18.09
CA SER A 54 -8.15 1.47 19.39
C SER A 54 -9.10 2.65 19.44
N VAL A 55 -9.13 3.46 18.38
CA VAL A 55 -10.00 4.63 18.31
C VAL A 55 -11.47 4.23 18.32
N LEU A 56 -11.79 3.21 17.52
CA LEU A 56 -13.17 2.74 17.40
C LEU A 56 -13.68 2.14 18.71
N GLY A 57 -12.79 1.50 19.45
CA GLY A 57 -13.13 0.88 20.74
C GLY A 57 -13.16 1.85 21.91
N GLU A 58 -12.82 3.13 21.71
CA GLU A 58 -12.79 4.14 22.76
C GLU A 58 -14.07 4.99 22.69
N PRO A 59 -15.02 4.80 23.65
CA PRO A 59 -16.28 5.54 23.61
C PRO A 59 -16.10 7.07 23.70
N ALA A 60 -14.99 7.53 24.29
CA ALA A 60 -14.72 8.96 24.42
C ALA A 60 -14.04 9.56 23.19
N ALA A 61 -13.72 8.76 22.17
CA ALA A 61 -13.09 9.26 20.97
C ALA A 61 -14.05 10.19 20.21
N GLY A 62 -13.59 11.40 19.95
CA GLY A 62 -14.39 12.40 19.24
C GLY A 62 -14.15 12.39 17.75
N ALA A 63 -14.79 13.33 17.06
CA ALA A 63 -14.74 13.42 15.61
C ALA A 63 -13.33 13.57 15.07
N LEU A 64 -12.47 14.35 15.73
CA LEU A 64 -11.10 14.55 15.28
C LEU A 64 -10.32 13.24 15.29
N ALA A 65 -10.42 12.47 16.38
CA ALA A 65 -9.72 11.19 16.47
C ALA A 65 -10.18 10.23 15.39
N LEU A 66 -11.48 10.18 15.11
CA LEU A 66 -12.04 9.34 14.06
C LEU A 66 -11.56 9.76 12.68
N ARG A 67 -11.53 11.07 12.41
CA ARG A 67 -11.05 11.60 11.13
C ARG A 67 -9.56 11.28 10.93
N LEU A 68 -8.75 11.42 11.98
CA LEU A 68 -7.32 11.12 11.88
C LEU A 68 -7.09 9.63 11.62
N ALA A 69 -7.84 8.75 12.28
CA ALA A 69 -7.75 7.32 12.05
C ALA A 69 -8.11 6.99 10.60
N LEU A 70 -9.19 7.55 10.06
CA LEU A 70 -9.59 7.36 8.68
C LEU A 70 -8.54 7.88 7.70
N ALA A 71 -7.96 9.05 8.00
CA ALA A 71 -6.93 9.64 7.15
C ALA A 71 -5.69 8.76 7.03
N ARG A 72 -5.42 7.92 8.03
CA ARG A 72 -4.31 6.98 7.99
C ARG A 72 -4.69 5.67 7.31
N VAL A 73 -5.92 5.22 7.49
CA VAL A 73 -6.40 3.96 6.91
C VAL A 73 -6.53 4.06 5.39
N LEU A 74 -6.98 5.21 4.88
CA LEU A 74 -7.20 5.40 3.45
C LEU A 74 -5.96 5.10 2.59
N PRO A 75 -4.82 5.78 2.81
CA PRO A 75 -3.63 5.47 2.01
C PRO A 75 -3.10 4.06 2.29
N ALA A 76 -3.23 3.57 3.52
CA ALA A 76 -2.80 2.22 3.85
C ALA A 76 -3.58 1.19 3.05
N LEU A 77 -4.90 1.34 2.99
CA LEU A 77 -5.74 0.43 2.22
C LEU A 77 -5.43 0.51 0.72
N ALA A 78 -5.24 1.73 0.20
CA ALA A 78 -4.89 1.92 -1.21
C ALA A 78 -3.58 1.20 -1.55
N HIS A 79 -2.57 1.30 -0.68
CA HIS A 79 -1.30 0.61 -0.87
C HIS A 79 -1.47 -0.91 -0.83
N VAL A 80 -2.22 -1.43 0.12
CA VAL A 80 -2.46 -2.87 0.25
C VAL A 80 -3.18 -3.40 -0.98
N LEU A 81 -4.17 -2.67 -1.48
CA LEU A 81 -4.89 -3.08 -2.69
C LEU A 81 -3.94 -3.16 -3.89
N ARG A 82 -3.03 -2.20 -4.02
CA ARG A 82 -2.05 -2.22 -5.11
C ARG A 82 -1.11 -3.42 -5.00
N ILE A 83 -0.68 -3.74 -3.78
CA ILE A 83 0.15 -4.93 -3.55
C ILE A 83 -0.62 -6.19 -3.94
N ALA A 84 -1.87 -6.29 -3.53
CA ALA A 84 -2.72 -7.44 -3.86
C ALA A 84 -2.90 -7.58 -5.37
N GLU A 85 -3.14 -6.47 -6.07
CA GLU A 85 -3.25 -6.47 -7.53
C GLU A 85 -1.93 -6.90 -8.19
N SER A 86 -0.80 -6.48 -7.62
CA SER A 86 0.51 -6.87 -8.13
C SER A 86 0.75 -8.37 -8.04
N ARG A 87 0.19 -9.03 -7.04
CA ARG A 87 0.39 -10.45 -6.81
C ARG A 87 -0.71 -11.33 -7.37
N GLY A 88 -1.81 -10.71 -7.70
CA GLY A 88 -2.95 -11.38 -8.27
C GLY A 88 -2.91 -11.44 -9.76
#